data_4092bb787755f310af8b3ce2e25d112f
#
_entry.id   4092bb787755f310af8b3ce2e25d112f
#
_cell.length_a   1.000
_cell.length_b   1.000
_cell.length_c   1.000
_cell.angle_alpha   90.00
_cell.angle_beta   90.00
_cell.angle_gamma   90.00
#
_symmetry.space_group_name_H-M   'P 1'
#
loop_
_entity.id
_entity.type
_entity.pdbx_description
1 polymer ?
#
loop_
_entity_poly.entity_id
_entity_poly.type
_entity_poly.pdbx_seq_one_letter_code
_entity_poly.pdbx_strand_id
1 'polypeptide(L)'
;MIDSRAELDTSVEVGPGAVIGPNVRVGAHTVIGPYAVIESNTTIGARNHIFQFASIGAEPQDLKFKGEPSVVEIGDDNLIREFCTIHRGTEGGGMVTRIGNHVLAMNYVHVAHDCIIGDYCILANSTELAGHIIFEDHVRAMGGVLIQQFTRMGAYSMLAAGARIELDVPPFAIASGDRARLVGVHEIGLQRAGFSPETIVVIKNAMRKLFFSKLTREEAMKEVVAEYCGIPEVERLISFIQNSKRGVVGRERE
;
A
#
# COMPACT_ATOMS: atom_id res chain seq x y z
N MET A 1 29.45 0.64 3.64
CA MET A 1 29.85 1.98 4.19
C MET A 1 28.72 2.48 5.06
N ILE A 2 28.99 2.93 6.29
CA ILE A 2 27.97 3.49 7.19
C ILE A 2 28.42 4.92 7.52
N ASP A 3 27.56 5.92 7.30
CA ASP A 3 27.82 7.32 7.66
C ASP A 3 27.87 7.47 9.19
N SER A 4 28.75 8.33 9.69
CA SER A 4 28.93 8.54 11.13
C SER A 4 27.74 9.16 11.85
N ARG A 5 26.78 9.74 11.11
CA ARG A 5 25.52 10.31 11.60
C ARG A 5 24.36 9.31 11.58
N ALA A 6 24.59 8.09 11.13
CA ALA A 6 23.58 7.04 11.19
C ALA A 6 23.50 6.47 12.62
N GLU A 7 22.29 6.21 13.07
CA GLU A 7 21.97 5.65 14.39
C GLU A 7 21.40 4.25 14.22
N LEU A 8 22.18 3.23 14.48
CA LEU A 8 21.75 1.84 14.39
C LEU A 8 21.71 1.23 15.79
N ASP A 9 20.63 0.49 16.10
CA ASP A 9 20.61 -0.33 17.32
C ASP A 9 21.76 -1.35 17.28
N THR A 10 22.28 -1.70 18.43
CA THR A 10 23.46 -2.61 18.55
C THR A 10 23.19 -4.02 18.02
N SER A 11 21.94 -4.42 17.87
CA SER A 11 21.52 -5.73 17.34
C SER A 11 21.27 -5.73 15.83
N VAL A 12 21.48 -4.60 15.13
CA VAL A 12 21.33 -4.51 13.67
C VAL A 12 22.45 -5.27 12.96
N GLU A 13 22.07 -6.10 12.01
CA GLU A 13 23.03 -6.79 11.14
C GLU A 13 23.14 -6.08 9.80
N VAL A 14 24.36 -5.76 9.36
CA VAL A 14 24.62 -5.08 8.09
C VAL A 14 25.52 -5.95 7.21
N GLY A 15 24.99 -6.36 6.06
CA GLY A 15 25.68 -7.19 5.08
C GLY A 15 26.82 -6.46 4.36
N PRO A 16 27.74 -7.19 3.75
CA PRO A 16 28.89 -6.62 3.05
C PRO A 16 28.45 -5.74 1.86
N GLY A 17 29.13 -4.63 1.67
CA GLY A 17 28.86 -3.71 0.57
C GLY A 17 27.60 -2.83 0.74
N ALA A 18 26.84 -3.00 1.82
CA ALA A 18 25.71 -2.11 2.09
C ALA A 18 26.17 -0.67 2.34
N VAL A 19 25.36 0.28 1.89
CA VAL A 19 25.58 1.72 2.08
C VAL A 19 24.45 2.29 2.94
N ILE A 20 24.80 2.97 4.04
CA ILE A 20 23.86 3.60 4.95
C ILE A 20 24.23 5.08 5.05
N GLY A 21 23.32 5.93 4.59
CA GLY A 21 23.48 7.37 4.50
C GLY A 21 23.34 8.11 5.84
N PRO A 22 23.55 9.42 5.83
CA PRO A 22 23.42 10.26 7.04
C PRO A 22 21.98 10.36 7.53
N ASN A 23 21.82 10.52 8.85
CA ASN A 23 20.52 10.66 9.51
C ASN A 23 19.58 9.45 9.28
N VAL A 24 20.14 8.28 8.96
CA VAL A 24 19.40 7.01 8.93
C VAL A 24 19.28 6.49 10.35
N ARG A 25 18.09 6.04 10.72
CA ARG A 25 17.84 5.35 12.00
C ARG A 25 17.33 3.94 11.74
N VAL A 26 17.88 2.95 12.44
CA VAL A 26 17.49 1.54 12.29
C VAL A 26 17.24 0.90 13.64
N GLY A 27 16.04 0.38 13.82
CA GLY A 27 15.59 -0.28 15.05
C GLY A 27 16.13 -1.69 15.22
N ALA A 28 15.93 -2.21 16.43
CA ALA A 28 16.51 -3.47 16.90
C ALA A 28 16.19 -4.69 16.02
N HIS A 29 17.15 -5.60 15.91
CA HIS A 29 17.05 -6.89 15.19
C HIS A 29 16.70 -6.75 13.70
N THR A 30 16.91 -5.59 13.11
CA THR A 30 16.75 -5.39 11.66
C THR A 30 18.00 -5.90 10.93
N VAL A 31 17.78 -6.62 9.83
CA VAL A 31 18.82 -7.16 8.97
C VAL A 31 18.84 -6.39 7.65
N ILE A 32 19.99 -5.81 7.31
CA ILE A 32 20.22 -5.12 6.03
C ILE A 32 21.14 -5.98 5.18
N GLY A 33 20.62 -6.50 4.08
CA GLY A 33 21.32 -7.42 3.18
C GLY A 33 22.49 -6.79 2.42
N PRO A 34 23.33 -7.62 1.78
CA PRO A 34 24.49 -7.17 1.03
C PRO A 34 24.11 -6.19 -0.08
N TYR A 35 24.92 -5.16 -0.27
CA TYR A 35 24.74 -4.14 -1.33
C TYR A 35 23.39 -3.43 -1.31
N ALA A 36 22.61 -3.49 -0.22
CA ALA A 36 21.45 -2.62 -0.04
C ALA A 36 21.92 -1.18 0.20
N VAL A 37 21.14 -0.24 -0.31
CA VAL A 37 21.41 1.20 -0.17
C VAL A 37 20.27 1.84 0.62
N ILE A 38 20.59 2.38 1.79
CA ILE A 38 19.66 3.15 2.62
C ILE A 38 20.12 4.61 2.57
N GLU A 39 19.37 5.44 1.86
CA GLU A 39 19.68 6.84 1.67
C GLU A 39 19.34 7.68 2.92
N SER A 40 19.77 8.94 2.90
CA SER A 40 19.59 9.88 4.01
C SER A 40 18.13 10.07 4.45
N ASN A 41 17.95 10.44 5.72
CA ASN A 41 16.66 10.79 6.31
C ASN A 41 15.63 9.62 6.28
N THR A 42 16.12 8.39 6.39
CA THR A 42 15.30 7.18 6.43
C THR A 42 15.25 6.62 7.85
N THR A 43 14.04 6.38 8.34
CA THR A 43 13.82 5.68 9.63
C THR A 43 13.23 4.32 9.36
N ILE A 44 13.84 3.28 9.93
CA ILE A 44 13.43 1.88 9.80
C ILE A 44 13.21 1.34 11.21
N GLY A 45 12.06 0.75 11.46
CA GLY A 45 11.72 0.14 12.74
C GLY A 45 12.51 -1.13 13.03
N ALA A 46 11.99 -1.94 13.93
CA ALA A 46 12.63 -3.16 14.41
C ALA A 46 12.24 -4.40 13.57
N ARG A 47 13.08 -5.44 13.62
CA ARG A 47 12.82 -6.77 13.03
C ARG A 47 12.51 -6.77 11.54
N ASN A 48 12.94 -5.76 10.82
CA ASN A 48 12.83 -5.72 9.37
C ASN A 48 13.90 -6.59 8.71
N HIS A 49 13.59 -7.15 7.55
CA HIS A 49 14.57 -7.80 6.71
C HIS A 49 14.59 -7.11 5.34
N ILE A 50 15.65 -6.36 5.10
CA ILE A 50 15.89 -5.67 3.83
C ILE A 50 16.90 -6.52 3.04
N PHE A 51 16.47 -7.04 1.92
CA PHE A 51 17.27 -7.94 1.11
C PHE A 51 18.29 -7.17 0.26
N GLN A 52 19.21 -7.93 -0.34
CA GLN A 52 20.28 -7.39 -1.17
C GLN A 52 19.74 -6.54 -2.33
N PHE A 53 20.48 -5.51 -2.69
CA PHE A 53 20.17 -4.59 -3.80
C PHE A 53 18.88 -3.77 -3.66
N ALA A 54 18.23 -3.75 -2.51
CA ALA A 54 17.15 -2.81 -2.25
C ALA A 54 17.70 -1.38 -2.14
N SER A 55 16.94 -0.40 -2.67
CA SER A 55 17.26 1.04 -2.59
C SER A 55 16.14 1.79 -1.88
N ILE A 56 16.41 2.30 -0.70
CA ILE A 56 15.42 2.91 0.18
C ILE A 56 15.83 4.34 0.51
N GLY A 57 14.90 5.30 0.38
CA GLY A 57 15.12 6.70 0.71
C GLY A 57 15.74 7.52 -0.42
N ALA A 58 15.83 6.97 -1.63
CA ALA A 58 16.33 7.71 -2.79
C ALA A 58 15.46 8.95 -3.11
N GLU A 59 16.05 9.89 -3.83
CA GLU A 59 15.36 11.10 -4.27
C GLU A 59 14.13 10.78 -5.10
N PRO A 60 13.02 11.54 -4.92
CA PRO A 60 11.82 11.38 -5.72
C PRO A 60 12.09 11.54 -7.22
N GLN A 61 11.45 10.71 -8.03
CA GLN A 61 11.41 10.88 -9.48
C GLN A 61 10.35 11.92 -9.87
N ASP A 62 10.42 13.09 -9.24
CA ASP A 62 9.54 14.23 -9.51
C ASP A 62 10.38 15.44 -9.92
N LEU A 63 10.10 15.99 -11.10
CA LEU A 63 10.79 17.18 -11.63
C LEU A 63 10.63 18.43 -10.76
N LYS A 64 9.66 18.44 -9.85
CA LYS A 64 9.42 19.53 -8.90
C LYS A 64 10.29 19.44 -7.65
N PHE A 65 10.88 18.27 -7.37
CA PHE A 65 11.75 18.07 -6.22
C PHE A 65 12.98 18.98 -6.31
N LYS A 66 13.27 19.71 -5.22
CA LYS A 66 14.36 20.71 -5.16
C LYS A 66 15.41 20.38 -4.09
N GLY A 67 15.40 19.14 -3.55
CA GLY A 67 16.32 18.74 -2.49
C GLY A 67 15.78 19.00 -1.08
N GLU A 68 14.49 19.17 -0.91
CA GLU A 68 13.84 19.31 0.39
C GLU A 68 14.13 18.10 1.30
N PRO A 69 14.22 18.33 2.64
CA PRO A 69 14.61 17.30 3.62
C PRO A 69 13.45 16.35 3.95
N SER A 70 12.84 15.80 2.91
CA SER A 70 11.79 14.79 3.05
C SER A 70 12.33 13.45 3.55
N VAL A 71 11.44 12.58 4.01
CA VAL A 71 11.81 11.36 4.74
C VAL A 71 11.13 10.11 4.17
N VAL A 72 11.70 8.95 4.53
CA VAL A 72 11.03 7.65 4.49
C VAL A 72 10.89 7.13 5.91
N GLU A 73 9.70 6.64 6.25
CA GLU A 73 9.42 5.96 7.50
C GLU A 73 8.94 4.54 7.23
N ILE A 74 9.60 3.56 7.80
CA ILE A 74 9.26 2.13 7.71
C ILE A 74 9.03 1.61 9.11
N GLY A 75 7.90 0.96 9.34
CA GLY A 75 7.54 0.34 10.61
C GLY A 75 8.32 -0.94 10.90
N ASP A 76 7.72 -1.82 11.65
CA ASP A 76 8.33 -3.04 12.16
C ASP A 76 7.95 -4.29 11.33
N ASP A 77 8.76 -5.35 11.43
CA ASP A 77 8.46 -6.70 10.93
C ASP A 77 8.22 -6.78 9.41
N ASN A 78 8.82 -5.90 8.63
CA ASN A 78 8.65 -5.88 7.18
C ASN A 78 9.69 -6.76 6.47
N LEU A 79 9.28 -7.33 5.34
CA LEU A 79 10.16 -8.03 4.40
C LEU A 79 10.23 -7.22 3.09
N ILE A 80 11.37 -6.58 2.85
CA ILE A 80 11.62 -5.79 1.63
C ILE A 80 12.62 -6.55 0.78
N ARG A 81 12.13 -7.15 -0.30
CA ARG A 81 12.89 -8.07 -1.15
C ARG A 81 13.83 -7.33 -2.10
N GLU A 82 14.56 -8.13 -2.86
CA GLU A 82 15.63 -7.69 -3.75
C GLU A 82 15.12 -6.72 -4.81
N PHE A 83 15.92 -5.70 -5.10
CA PHE A 83 15.65 -4.69 -6.11
C PHE A 83 14.38 -3.84 -5.87
N CYS A 84 13.84 -3.86 -4.65
CA CYS A 84 12.81 -2.91 -4.27
C CYS A 84 13.36 -1.49 -4.26
N THR A 85 12.55 -0.53 -4.69
CA THR A 85 12.86 0.90 -4.62
C THR A 85 11.77 1.64 -3.85
N ILE A 86 12.17 2.42 -2.84
CA ILE A 86 11.25 3.23 -2.01
C ILE A 86 11.82 4.65 -1.98
N HIS A 87 11.09 5.60 -2.55
CA HIS A 87 11.54 6.99 -2.63
C HIS A 87 10.96 7.82 -1.49
N ARG A 88 11.72 8.82 -1.01
CA ARG A 88 11.26 9.74 0.02
C ARG A 88 10.16 10.68 -0.50
N GLY A 89 9.48 11.38 0.41
CA GLY A 89 8.38 12.27 0.08
C GLY A 89 8.79 13.56 -0.64
N THR A 90 7.82 14.40 -0.96
CA THR A 90 7.98 15.72 -1.58
C THR A 90 7.24 16.78 -0.77
N GLU A 91 7.56 18.07 -0.95
CA GLU A 91 6.84 19.18 -0.33
C GLU A 91 5.34 19.12 -0.63
N GLY A 92 4.97 18.80 -1.87
CA GLY A 92 3.58 18.71 -2.32
C GLY A 92 2.78 17.55 -1.73
N GLY A 93 3.44 16.54 -1.13
CA GLY A 93 2.82 15.33 -0.59
C GLY A 93 2.91 15.17 0.93
N GLY A 94 3.44 16.15 1.63
CA GLY A 94 3.57 16.11 3.09
C GLY A 94 4.92 15.63 3.59
N MET A 95 5.93 15.61 2.73
CA MET A 95 7.35 15.36 3.08
C MET A 95 7.67 13.92 3.50
N VAL A 96 6.76 12.95 3.37
CA VAL A 96 6.98 11.60 3.87
C VAL A 96 6.41 10.53 2.96
N THR A 97 7.18 9.48 2.72
CA THR A 97 6.69 8.17 2.24
C THR A 97 6.70 7.21 3.42
N ARG A 98 5.59 6.53 3.67
CA ARG A 98 5.42 5.68 4.85
C ARG A 98 5.06 4.25 4.48
N ILE A 99 5.75 3.29 5.11
CA ILE A 99 5.45 1.86 5.08
C ILE A 99 5.08 1.45 6.51
N GLY A 100 3.94 0.80 6.68
CA GLY A 100 3.47 0.28 7.97
C GLY A 100 4.25 -0.92 8.48
N ASN A 101 3.56 -1.78 9.20
CA ASN A 101 4.15 -2.97 9.81
C ASN A 101 3.73 -4.25 9.07
N HIS A 102 4.54 -5.31 9.18
CA HIS A 102 4.25 -6.63 8.59
C HIS A 102 3.99 -6.59 7.07
N VAL A 103 4.60 -5.63 6.36
CA VAL A 103 4.47 -5.49 4.91
C VAL A 103 5.44 -6.44 4.20
N LEU A 104 4.94 -7.13 3.18
CA LEU A 104 5.77 -7.89 2.25
C LEU A 104 5.85 -7.13 0.91
N ALA A 105 6.99 -6.54 0.62
CA ALA A 105 7.34 -6.01 -0.69
C ALA A 105 8.23 -7.02 -1.42
N MET A 106 7.69 -7.70 -2.44
CA MET A 106 8.43 -8.71 -3.21
C MET A 106 9.37 -8.04 -4.21
N ASN A 107 10.13 -8.84 -4.94
CA ASN A 107 11.17 -8.36 -5.87
C ASN A 107 10.64 -7.33 -6.87
N TYR A 108 11.45 -6.31 -7.12
CA TYR A 108 11.18 -5.24 -8.10
C TYR A 108 9.93 -4.39 -7.79
N VAL A 109 9.46 -4.37 -6.53
CA VAL A 109 8.41 -3.44 -6.13
C VAL A 109 8.96 -2.01 -6.14
N HIS A 110 8.21 -1.09 -6.74
CA HIS A 110 8.49 0.34 -6.70
C HIS A 110 7.43 1.08 -5.88
N VAL A 111 7.87 1.82 -4.87
CA VAL A 111 7.05 2.74 -4.08
C VAL A 111 7.57 4.15 -4.33
N ALA A 112 6.84 4.93 -5.12
CA ALA A 112 7.19 6.32 -5.37
C ALA A 112 6.92 7.21 -4.16
N HIS A 113 7.26 8.47 -4.29
CA HIS A 113 7.16 9.50 -3.25
C HIS A 113 5.73 9.67 -2.71
N ASP A 114 5.63 10.04 -1.45
CA ASP A 114 4.37 10.39 -0.77
C ASP A 114 3.33 9.25 -0.70
N CYS A 115 3.75 8.01 -0.94
CA CYS A 115 2.90 6.85 -0.74
C CYS A 115 2.77 6.52 0.75
N ILE A 116 1.58 6.07 1.15
CA ILE A 116 1.29 5.59 2.49
C ILE A 116 0.77 4.15 2.37
N ILE A 117 1.55 3.21 2.88
CA ILE A 117 1.21 1.79 2.88
C ILE A 117 0.86 1.37 4.32
N GLY A 118 -0.34 0.87 4.52
CA GLY A 118 -0.82 0.37 5.81
C GLY A 118 -0.19 -0.96 6.22
N ASP A 119 -0.66 -1.49 7.32
CA ASP A 119 -0.15 -2.71 7.90
C ASP A 119 -0.61 -3.97 7.13
N TYR A 120 0.20 -5.03 7.21
CA TYR A 120 -0.10 -6.36 6.62
C TYR A 120 -0.34 -6.36 5.12
N CYS A 121 0.13 -5.34 4.40
CA CYS A 121 0.02 -5.27 2.95
C CYS A 121 0.99 -6.24 2.26
N ILE A 122 0.56 -6.76 1.10
CA ILE A 122 1.41 -7.57 0.23
C ILE A 122 1.47 -6.90 -1.15
N LEU A 123 2.68 -6.56 -1.55
CA LEU A 123 2.99 -6.07 -2.88
C LEU A 123 3.82 -7.16 -3.58
N ALA A 124 3.20 -7.86 -4.52
CA ALA A 124 3.89 -8.93 -5.24
C ALA A 124 4.83 -8.36 -6.33
N ASN A 125 5.62 -9.23 -6.91
CA ASN A 125 6.71 -8.89 -7.83
C ASN A 125 6.29 -7.85 -8.89
N SER A 126 7.14 -6.86 -9.10
CA SER A 126 6.95 -5.81 -10.12
C SER A 126 5.63 -5.03 -9.96
N THR A 127 5.14 -4.88 -8.74
CA THR A 127 4.07 -3.92 -8.44
C THR A 127 4.67 -2.52 -8.43
N GLU A 128 4.07 -1.61 -9.19
CA GLU A 128 4.55 -0.23 -9.31
C GLU A 128 3.51 0.76 -8.82
N LEU A 129 3.87 1.53 -7.81
CA LEU A 129 3.08 2.60 -7.25
C LEU A 129 3.64 3.94 -7.72
N ALA A 130 2.84 4.70 -8.45
CA ALA A 130 3.12 6.11 -8.69
C ALA A 130 2.98 6.93 -7.39
N GLY A 131 3.26 8.24 -7.43
CA GLY A 131 3.23 9.07 -6.21
C GLY A 131 1.86 9.22 -5.56
N HIS A 132 1.84 9.51 -4.26
CA HIS A 132 0.63 9.86 -3.47
C HIS A 132 -0.43 8.74 -3.40
N ILE A 133 -0.02 7.50 -3.43
CA ILE A 133 -0.95 6.36 -3.32
C ILE A 133 -1.14 6.01 -1.84
N ILE A 134 -2.37 5.64 -1.48
CA ILE A 134 -2.72 5.16 -0.15
C ILE A 134 -3.17 3.70 -0.25
N PHE A 135 -2.46 2.81 0.41
CA PHE A 135 -2.93 1.47 0.74
C PHE A 135 -3.42 1.47 2.18
N GLU A 136 -4.68 1.16 2.39
CA GLU A 136 -5.16 0.80 3.73
C GLU A 136 -4.62 -0.59 4.13
N ASP A 137 -4.90 -1.01 5.35
CA ASP A 137 -4.38 -2.28 5.87
C ASP A 137 -4.85 -3.50 5.07
N HIS A 138 -4.02 -4.54 5.04
CA HIS A 138 -4.31 -5.84 4.41
C HIS A 138 -4.57 -5.79 2.90
N VAL A 139 -4.19 -4.74 2.19
CA VAL A 139 -4.29 -4.69 0.72
C VAL A 139 -3.32 -5.70 0.10
N ARG A 140 -3.77 -6.38 -0.95
CA ARG A 140 -2.95 -7.31 -1.73
C ARG A 140 -2.86 -6.88 -3.18
N ALA A 141 -1.71 -6.41 -3.61
CA ALA A 141 -1.40 -6.18 -5.01
C ALA A 141 -0.64 -7.40 -5.55
N MET A 142 -1.23 -8.07 -6.54
CA MET A 142 -0.60 -9.23 -7.19
C MET A 142 0.44 -8.78 -8.21
N GLY A 143 1.22 -9.72 -8.76
CA GLY A 143 2.36 -9.38 -9.62
C GLY A 143 2.02 -8.52 -10.83
N GLY A 144 2.88 -7.55 -11.15
CA GLY A 144 2.76 -6.68 -12.30
C GLY A 144 1.63 -5.66 -12.26
N VAL A 145 1.11 -5.34 -11.07
CA VAL A 145 0.07 -4.31 -10.90
C VAL A 145 0.69 -2.92 -11.06
N LEU A 146 0.04 -2.07 -11.87
CA LEU A 146 0.43 -0.68 -12.09
C LEU A 146 -0.65 0.25 -11.50
N ILE A 147 -0.26 1.20 -10.65
CA ILE A 147 -1.20 2.03 -9.91
C ILE A 147 -0.94 3.50 -10.18
N GLN A 148 -1.97 4.20 -10.65
CA GLN A 148 -1.90 5.61 -10.98
C GLN A 148 -1.86 6.48 -9.71
N GLN A 149 -1.12 7.58 -9.78
CA GLN A 149 -0.97 8.54 -8.69
C GLN A 149 -2.31 9.04 -8.11
N PHE A 150 -2.31 9.36 -6.82
CA PHE A 150 -3.46 9.87 -6.07
C PHE A 150 -4.64 8.89 -5.96
N THR A 151 -4.42 7.60 -6.10
CA THR A 151 -5.45 6.57 -5.89
C THR A 151 -5.35 5.96 -4.50
N ARG A 152 -6.48 5.44 -4.01
CA ARG A 152 -6.58 4.79 -2.71
C ARG A 152 -7.10 3.36 -2.84
N MET A 153 -6.41 2.43 -2.20
CA MET A 153 -6.77 1.02 -2.11
C MET A 153 -7.37 0.75 -0.74
N GLY A 154 -8.65 0.43 -0.69
CA GLY A 154 -9.37 0.17 0.57
C GLY A 154 -8.92 -1.13 1.22
N ALA A 155 -9.07 -1.20 2.54
CA ALA A 155 -8.62 -2.33 3.34
C ALA A 155 -9.17 -3.69 2.84
N TYR A 156 -8.32 -4.72 2.92
CA TYR A 156 -8.64 -6.07 2.45
C TYR A 156 -8.94 -6.19 0.95
N SER A 157 -8.74 -5.15 0.15
CA SER A 157 -8.89 -5.26 -1.30
C SER A 157 -7.77 -6.09 -1.93
N MET A 158 -8.07 -6.66 -3.10
CA MET A 158 -7.11 -7.39 -3.91
C MET A 158 -7.06 -6.82 -5.32
N LEU A 159 -5.86 -6.51 -5.78
CA LEU A 159 -5.58 -6.09 -7.14
C LEU A 159 -5.03 -7.30 -7.89
N ALA A 160 -5.76 -7.79 -8.89
CA ALA A 160 -5.37 -8.99 -9.63
C ALA A 160 -4.09 -8.77 -10.45
N ALA A 161 -3.38 -9.84 -10.75
CA ALA A 161 -2.13 -9.77 -11.50
C ALA A 161 -2.28 -9.01 -12.82
N GLY A 162 -1.35 -8.11 -13.12
CA GLY A 162 -1.34 -7.27 -14.31
C GLY A 162 -2.43 -6.18 -14.36
N ALA A 163 -3.16 -5.95 -13.28
CA ALA A 163 -4.19 -4.91 -13.26
C ALA A 163 -3.60 -3.51 -13.36
N ARG A 164 -4.27 -2.61 -14.10
CA ARG A 164 -3.96 -1.17 -14.16
C ARG A 164 -5.04 -0.37 -13.44
N ILE A 165 -4.65 0.21 -12.33
CA ILE A 165 -5.55 0.90 -11.40
C ILE A 165 -5.49 2.40 -11.67
N GLU A 166 -6.62 2.99 -12.07
CA GLU A 166 -6.72 4.44 -12.37
C GLU A 166 -7.64 5.18 -11.41
N LEU A 167 -8.47 4.46 -10.65
CA LEU A 167 -9.45 4.97 -9.69
C LEU A 167 -9.32 4.25 -8.35
N ASP A 168 -9.94 4.79 -7.30
CA ASP A 168 -9.93 4.20 -5.98
C ASP A 168 -10.59 2.82 -5.97
N VAL A 169 -9.96 1.83 -5.34
CA VAL A 169 -10.50 0.48 -5.19
C VAL A 169 -11.15 0.36 -3.80
N PRO A 170 -12.46 0.06 -3.71
CA PRO A 170 -13.15 0.04 -2.43
C PRO A 170 -12.67 -1.11 -1.54
N PRO A 171 -12.83 -1.00 -0.21
CA PRO A 171 -12.51 -2.08 0.72
C PRO A 171 -13.17 -3.40 0.33
N PHE A 172 -12.50 -4.52 0.62
CA PHE A 172 -12.98 -5.89 0.41
C PHE A 172 -13.12 -6.33 -1.05
N ALA A 173 -12.89 -5.44 -2.01
CA ALA A 173 -13.13 -5.70 -3.43
C ALA A 173 -11.96 -6.42 -4.11
N ILE A 174 -12.25 -7.08 -5.23
CA ILE A 174 -11.28 -7.51 -6.22
C ILE A 174 -11.39 -6.57 -7.42
N ALA A 175 -10.26 -5.96 -7.80
CA ALA A 175 -10.12 -5.19 -9.04
C ALA A 175 -9.22 -5.94 -10.02
N SER A 176 -9.62 -6.04 -11.29
CA SER A 176 -8.90 -6.79 -12.33
C SER A 176 -8.99 -6.13 -13.69
N GLY A 177 -8.00 -6.34 -14.52
CA GLY A 177 -7.94 -5.92 -15.93
C GLY A 177 -7.16 -4.64 -16.19
N ASP A 178 -6.95 -4.35 -17.45
CA ASP A 178 -6.41 -3.11 -17.99
C ASP A 178 -7.56 -2.33 -18.65
N ARG A 179 -7.86 -1.32 -18.14
CA ARG A 179 -8.17 -0.54 -16.99
C ARG A 179 -9.04 -1.33 -16.00
N ALA A 180 -8.62 -1.42 -14.77
CA ALA A 180 -9.26 -2.30 -13.80
C ALA A 180 -10.75 -2.01 -13.56
N ARG A 181 -11.50 -3.09 -13.36
CA ARG A 181 -12.92 -3.10 -13.00
C ARG A 181 -13.13 -3.95 -11.77
N LEU A 182 -14.20 -3.71 -11.04
CA LEU A 182 -14.60 -4.56 -9.93
C LEU A 182 -15.14 -5.89 -10.49
N VAL A 183 -14.60 -7.00 -9.99
CA VAL A 183 -15.03 -8.33 -10.37
C VAL A 183 -15.71 -9.10 -9.24
N GLY A 184 -15.63 -8.61 -8.02
CA GLY A 184 -16.28 -9.22 -6.87
C GLY A 184 -15.69 -8.82 -5.53
N VAL A 185 -15.97 -9.63 -4.51
CA VAL A 185 -15.47 -9.51 -3.15
C VAL A 185 -14.31 -10.47 -2.93
N HIS A 186 -13.29 -10.04 -2.20
CA HIS A 186 -12.11 -10.83 -1.87
C HIS A 186 -12.40 -11.84 -0.74
N GLU A 187 -13.39 -12.75 -0.97
CA GLU A 187 -13.91 -13.69 0.03
C GLU A 187 -12.81 -14.53 0.69
N ILE A 188 -11.92 -15.13 -0.12
CA ILE A 188 -10.83 -15.97 0.40
C ILE A 188 -9.91 -15.18 1.33
N GLY A 189 -9.63 -13.92 0.97
CA GLY A 189 -8.82 -13.03 1.82
C GLY A 189 -9.50 -12.71 3.14
N LEU A 190 -10.80 -12.43 3.11
CA LEU A 190 -11.61 -12.16 4.30
C LEU A 190 -11.69 -13.38 5.23
N GLN A 191 -11.92 -14.58 4.68
CA GLN A 191 -11.91 -15.82 5.45
C GLN A 191 -10.56 -16.05 6.15
N ARG A 192 -9.45 -15.85 5.44
CA ARG A 192 -8.09 -15.98 6.01
C ARG A 192 -7.79 -14.92 7.06
N ALA A 193 -8.42 -13.77 6.98
CA ALA A 193 -8.32 -12.69 7.96
C ALA A 193 -9.24 -12.90 9.17
N GLY A 194 -10.03 -13.98 9.22
CA GLY A 194 -10.87 -14.34 10.35
C GLY A 194 -12.27 -13.70 10.36
N PHE A 195 -12.72 -13.14 9.23
CA PHE A 195 -14.10 -12.65 9.14
C PHE A 195 -15.09 -13.81 9.18
N SER A 196 -16.21 -13.62 9.93
CA SER A 196 -17.25 -14.66 9.99
C SER A 196 -17.95 -14.84 8.64
N PRO A 197 -18.50 -16.02 8.36
CA PRO A 197 -19.29 -16.25 7.15
C PRO A 197 -20.46 -15.27 7.01
N GLU A 198 -21.10 -14.92 8.12
CA GLU A 198 -22.21 -13.97 8.17
C GLU A 198 -21.76 -12.56 7.75
N THR A 199 -20.64 -12.09 8.29
CA THR A 199 -20.04 -10.79 7.92
C THR A 199 -19.69 -10.75 6.44
N ILE A 200 -19.10 -11.82 5.91
CA ILE A 200 -18.75 -11.91 4.49
C ILE A 200 -20.01 -11.85 3.61
N VAL A 201 -21.12 -12.51 4.00
CA VAL A 201 -22.39 -12.44 3.28
C VAL A 201 -22.93 -11.00 3.28
N VAL A 202 -22.87 -10.30 4.41
CA VAL A 202 -23.29 -8.89 4.51
C VAL A 202 -22.46 -8.01 3.57
N ILE A 203 -21.13 -8.11 3.60
CA ILE A 203 -20.23 -7.38 2.69
C ILE A 203 -20.59 -7.64 1.23
N LYS A 204 -20.81 -8.91 0.85
CA LYS A 204 -21.20 -9.30 -0.52
C LYS A 204 -22.51 -8.66 -0.95
N ASN A 205 -23.53 -8.67 -0.08
CA ASN A 205 -24.84 -8.10 -0.38
C ASN A 205 -24.75 -6.58 -0.54
N ALA A 206 -24.04 -5.89 0.35
CA ALA A 206 -23.79 -4.46 0.25
C ALA A 206 -23.04 -4.10 -1.04
N MET A 207 -21.95 -4.81 -1.35
CA MET A 207 -21.17 -4.62 -2.59
C MET A 207 -22.02 -4.87 -3.84
N ARG A 208 -22.85 -5.93 -3.83
CA ARG A 208 -23.75 -6.22 -4.95
C ARG A 208 -24.74 -5.07 -5.19
N LYS A 209 -25.33 -4.51 -4.14
CA LYS A 209 -26.23 -3.35 -4.27
C LYS A 209 -25.50 -2.13 -4.81
N LEU A 210 -24.34 -1.78 -4.24
CA LEU A 210 -23.58 -0.57 -4.57
C LEU A 210 -23.01 -0.58 -5.99
N PHE A 211 -22.58 -1.73 -6.50
CA PHE A 211 -21.78 -1.79 -7.73
C PHE A 211 -22.37 -2.67 -8.83
N PHE A 212 -23.26 -3.60 -8.51
CA PHE A 212 -23.76 -4.61 -9.47
C PHE A 212 -25.29 -4.59 -9.62
N SER A 213 -26.01 -3.65 -9.01
CA SER A 213 -27.44 -3.45 -9.20
C SER A 213 -27.71 -2.51 -10.38
N LYS A 214 -29.01 -2.33 -10.70
CA LYS A 214 -29.48 -1.34 -11.69
C LYS A 214 -29.71 0.05 -11.07
N LEU A 215 -29.61 0.16 -9.75
CA LEU A 215 -29.81 1.42 -9.03
C LEU A 215 -28.72 2.44 -9.39
N THR A 216 -29.05 3.70 -9.29
CA THR A 216 -28.04 4.75 -9.25
C THR A 216 -27.19 4.60 -7.99
N ARG A 217 -26.00 5.17 -7.98
CA ARG A 217 -25.12 5.09 -6.79
C ARG A 217 -25.78 5.70 -5.55
N GLU A 218 -26.52 6.79 -5.73
CA GLU A 218 -27.23 7.47 -4.64
C GLU A 218 -28.35 6.61 -4.05
N GLU A 219 -29.18 5.99 -4.90
CA GLU A 219 -30.23 5.06 -4.47
C GLU A 219 -29.65 3.85 -3.74
N ALA A 220 -28.62 3.22 -4.33
CA ALA A 220 -27.95 2.08 -3.74
C ALA A 220 -27.34 2.42 -2.37
N MET A 221 -26.72 3.59 -2.24
CA MET A 221 -26.19 4.07 -0.96
C MET A 221 -27.28 4.24 0.10
N LYS A 222 -28.42 4.85 -0.25
CA LYS A 222 -29.57 5.02 0.67
C LYS A 222 -30.09 3.66 1.17
N GLU A 223 -30.27 2.71 0.24
CA GLU A 223 -30.73 1.36 0.61
C GLU A 223 -29.72 0.61 1.49
N VAL A 224 -28.44 0.67 1.16
CA VAL A 224 -27.39 -0.03 1.94
C VAL A 224 -27.27 0.57 3.33
N VAL A 225 -27.33 1.90 3.49
CA VAL A 225 -27.35 2.56 4.79
C VAL A 225 -28.55 2.14 5.61
N ALA A 226 -29.74 2.08 5.02
CA ALA A 226 -30.97 1.71 5.73
C ALA A 226 -30.98 0.24 6.18
N GLU A 227 -30.43 -0.66 5.35
CA GLU A 227 -30.46 -2.13 5.59
C GLU A 227 -29.34 -2.60 6.55
N TYR A 228 -28.17 -1.95 6.50
CA TYR A 228 -26.96 -2.43 7.20
C TYR A 228 -26.39 -1.38 8.18
N CYS A 229 -27.23 -0.51 8.73
CA CYS A 229 -26.83 0.49 9.72
C CYS A 229 -26.15 -0.17 10.93
N GLY A 230 -25.04 0.39 11.38
CA GLY A 230 -24.30 -0.08 12.55
C GLY A 230 -23.40 -1.30 12.29
N ILE A 231 -23.24 -1.75 11.03
CA ILE A 231 -22.29 -2.80 10.67
C ILE A 231 -20.96 -2.14 10.26
N PRO A 232 -19.87 -2.32 11.04
CA PRO A 232 -18.61 -1.57 10.84
C PRO A 232 -18.01 -1.72 9.44
N GLU A 233 -18.09 -2.91 8.83
CA GLU A 233 -17.56 -3.19 7.50
C GLU A 233 -18.33 -2.42 6.42
N VAL A 234 -19.64 -2.32 6.56
CA VAL A 234 -20.48 -1.57 5.62
C VAL A 234 -20.28 -0.07 5.81
N GLU A 235 -20.16 0.41 7.04
CA GLU A 235 -19.84 1.80 7.33
C GLU A 235 -18.49 2.20 6.74
N ARG A 236 -17.47 1.33 6.86
CA ARG A 236 -16.15 1.53 6.22
C ARG A 236 -16.28 1.65 4.70
N LEU A 237 -17.05 0.75 4.07
CA LEU A 237 -17.27 0.76 2.62
C LEU A 237 -17.94 2.05 2.16
N ILE A 238 -18.99 2.48 2.87
CA ILE A 238 -19.74 3.72 2.57
C ILE A 238 -18.83 4.94 2.75
N SER A 239 -18.15 5.03 3.89
CA SER A 239 -17.22 6.13 4.18
C SER A 239 -16.11 6.23 3.12
N PHE A 240 -15.56 5.08 2.68
CA PHE A 240 -14.58 5.05 1.61
C PHE A 240 -15.12 5.66 0.32
N ILE A 241 -16.32 5.26 -0.09
CA ILE A 241 -16.95 5.75 -1.35
C ILE A 241 -17.25 7.25 -1.25
N GLN A 242 -17.76 7.72 -0.13
CA GLN A 242 -18.10 9.14 0.09
C GLN A 242 -16.87 10.05 0.09
N ASN A 243 -15.75 9.56 0.61
CA ASN A 243 -14.50 10.33 0.72
C ASN A 243 -13.56 10.15 -0.50
N SER A 244 -13.98 9.40 -1.52
CA SER A 244 -13.18 9.21 -2.73
C SER A 244 -13.13 10.51 -3.54
N LYS A 245 -11.92 11.01 -3.80
CA LYS A 245 -11.68 12.22 -4.61
C LYS A 245 -11.49 11.91 -6.10
N ARG A 246 -10.99 10.72 -6.42
CA ARG A 246 -10.73 10.30 -7.82
C ARG A 246 -11.90 9.56 -8.46
N GLY A 247 -12.91 9.21 -7.67
CA GLY A 247 -13.94 8.26 -8.06
C GLY A 247 -13.52 6.81 -7.81
N VAL A 248 -14.49 5.96 -7.65
CA VAL A 248 -14.33 4.56 -7.30
C VAL A 248 -14.49 3.67 -8.52
N VAL A 249 -13.62 2.67 -8.67
CA VAL A 249 -13.72 1.66 -9.73
C VAL A 249 -15.12 1.05 -9.71
N GLY A 250 -15.76 0.98 -10.88
CA GLY A 250 -17.04 0.35 -11.09
C GLY A 250 -16.90 -0.99 -11.81
N ARG A 251 -18.05 -1.65 -12.07
CA ARG A 251 -18.12 -2.80 -12.99
C ARG A 251 -17.93 -2.35 -14.43
N GLU A 252 -17.60 -3.27 -15.29
CA GLU A 252 -17.73 -3.08 -16.72
C GLU A 252 -19.20 -2.78 -17.06
N ARG A 253 -19.46 -1.74 -17.84
CA ARG A 253 -20.80 -1.51 -18.41
C ARG A 253 -20.83 -2.28 -19.73
N GLU A 254 -21.77 -3.21 -19.83
CA GLU A 254 -22.11 -3.86 -21.10
C GLU A 254 -22.59 -2.85 -22.15
#